data_7c73b78c3a57725e34c4200ed91a0d3c
#
_entry.id   7c73b78c3a57725e34c4200ed91a0d3c
#
_cell.length_a   1.000
_cell.length_b   1.000
_cell.length_c   1.000
_cell.angle_alpha   90.00
_cell.angle_beta   90.00
_cell.angle_gamma   90.00
#
_symmetry.space_group_name_H-M   'P 1'
#
loop_
_entity.id
_entity.type
_entity.pdbx_description
1 polymer ?
#
loop_
_entity_poly.entity_id
_entity_poly.type
_entity_poly.pdbx_seq_one_letter_code
_entity_poly.pdbx_strand_id
1 'polypeptide(L)'
;MKKEFSRVLLKNQSDEILILKDRPDTWNFPGGKQELGESALECAIREMKEELAVEITELEEIFTGPLVFDSIVWQGHFYFAKQAQGKVTLNEPNKIKGVQFIMRFEEVNFSPGLAPLFDYLARSDYLKLNKTNWK
;
A
#
# COMPACT_ATOMS: atom_id res chain seq x y z
N MET A 1 20.51 10.33 4.99
CA MET A 1 19.05 10.31 4.76
C MET A 1 18.56 8.87 4.73
N LYS A 2 17.60 8.54 5.56
CA LYS A 2 17.02 7.19 5.56
C LYS A 2 16.13 7.01 4.34
N LYS A 3 16.26 5.86 3.70
CA LYS A 3 15.38 5.48 2.60
C LYS A 3 14.25 4.64 3.18
N GLU A 4 13.14 5.30 3.47
CA GLU A 4 11.96 4.67 4.05
C GLU A 4 10.71 5.05 3.25
N PHE A 5 9.78 4.11 3.17
CA PHE A 5 8.48 4.36 2.54
C PHE A 5 7.39 3.62 3.31
N SER A 6 6.16 4.06 3.12
CA SER A 6 4.98 3.42 3.69
C SER A 6 3.98 3.09 2.60
N ARG A 7 3.32 1.92 2.72
CA ARG A 7 2.28 1.47 1.80
C ARG A 7 1.10 0.97 2.59
N VAL A 8 -0.08 1.05 2.00
CA VAL A 8 -1.34 0.69 2.66
C VAL A 8 -2.07 -0.39 1.88
N LEU A 9 -2.49 -1.44 2.58
CA LEU A 9 -3.41 -2.45 2.06
C LEU A 9 -4.82 -2.08 2.54
N LEU A 10 -5.73 -1.93 1.59
CA LEU A 10 -7.09 -1.45 1.82
C LEU A 10 -8.07 -2.35 1.09
N LYS A 11 -9.08 -2.85 1.79
CA LYS A 11 -10.09 -3.71 1.20
C LYS A 11 -11.41 -2.97 0.97
N ASN A 12 -12.05 -3.24 -0.17
CA ASN A 12 -13.40 -2.76 -0.41
C ASN A 12 -14.42 -3.72 0.21
N GLN A 13 -15.71 -3.45 0.00
CA GLN A 13 -16.79 -4.27 0.55
C GLN A 13 -16.85 -5.68 -0.03
N SER A 14 -16.25 -5.90 -1.19
CA SER A 14 -16.16 -7.22 -1.82
C SER A 14 -14.90 -7.98 -1.40
N ASP A 15 -14.20 -7.48 -0.40
CA ASP A 15 -12.98 -8.10 0.14
C ASP A 15 -11.80 -8.07 -0.84
N GLU A 16 -11.86 -7.18 -1.82
CA GLU A 16 -10.80 -6.99 -2.80
C GLU A 16 -9.84 -5.90 -2.34
N ILE A 17 -8.56 -6.07 -2.69
CA ILE A 17 -7.48 -5.15 -2.27
C ILE A 17 -7.17 -4.15 -3.36
N LEU A 18 -7.05 -2.88 -2.96
CA LEU A 18 -6.72 -1.77 -3.84
C LEU A 18 -5.24 -1.79 -4.20
N ILE A 19 -4.96 -1.73 -5.50
CA ILE A 19 -3.59 -1.65 -6.01
C ILE A 19 -3.46 -0.53 -7.05
N LEU A 20 -2.24 -0.04 -7.21
CA LEU A 20 -1.91 1.03 -8.14
C LEU A 20 -0.84 0.58 -9.11
N LYS A 21 -0.96 1.02 -10.36
CA LYS A 21 0.06 0.80 -11.38
C LYS A 21 0.90 2.07 -11.50
N ASP A 22 2.07 2.05 -10.90
CA ASP A 22 2.99 3.19 -10.89
C ASP A 22 4.08 3.09 -11.96
N ARG A 23 4.24 1.92 -12.56
CA ARG A 23 5.20 1.65 -13.64
C ARG A 23 4.48 0.94 -14.79
N PRO A 24 5.01 0.98 -16.02
CA PRO A 24 4.32 0.38 -17.17
C PRO A 24 3.94 -1.10 -17.00
N ASP A 25 4.80 -1.87 -16.33
CA ASP A 25 4.64 -3.32 -16.28
C ASP A 25 4.34 -3.90 -14.90
N THR A 26 4.32 -3.07 -13.86
CA THR A 26 4.18 -3.60 -12.50
C THR A 26 3.19 -2.80 -11.66
N TRP A 27 2.64 -3.49 -10.68
CA TRP A 27 1.69 -2.94 -9.71
C TRP A 27 2.30 -2.85 -8.32
N ASN A 28 1.72 -2.02 -7.48
CA ASN A 28 2.15 -1.82 -6.10
C ASN A 28 0.94 -1.41 -5.27
N PHE A 29 1.12 -1.37 -3.96
CA PHE A 29 0.11 -0.83 -3.07
C PHE A 29 0.26 0.69 -3.00
N PRO A 30 -0.83 1.42 -2.71
CA PRO A 30 -0.73 2.89 -2.56
C PRO A 30 0.21 3.27 -1.42
N GLY A 31 0.91 4.37 -1.58
CA GLY A 31 1.86 4.87 -0.60
C GLY A 31 2.97 5.66 -1.25
N GLY A 32 4.03 5.90 -0.51
CA GLY A 32 5.16 6.65 -1.02
C GLY A 32 6.26 6.84 0.01
N LYS A 33 7.22 7.69 -0.36
CA LYS A 33 8.42 7.94 0.43
C LYS A 33 8.11 8.78 1.65
N GLN A 34 8.76 8.46 2.76
CA GLN A 34 8.64 9.20 4.00
C GLN A 34 9.36 10.55 3.87
N GLU A 35 8.70 11.60 4.31
CA GLU A 35 9.27 12.96 4.31
C GLU A 35 9.97 13.24 5.62
N LEU A 36 10.85 14.24 5.60
CA LEU A 36 11.61 14.64 6.78
C LEU A 36 10.67 15.06 7.91
N GLY A 37 10.90 14.53 9.09
CA GLY A 37 10.07 14.84 10.26
C GLY A 37 8.76 14.07 10.34
N GLU A 38 8.50 13.21 9.38
CA GLU A 38 7.27 12.43 9.29
C GLU A 38 7.49 11.01 9.82
N SER A 39 6.54 10.49 10.60
CA SER A 39 6.58 9.08 10.98
C SER A 39 6.09 8.20 9.83
N ALA A 40 6.36 6.90 9.90
CA ALA A 40 5.87 5.95 8.91
C ALA A 40 4.34 5.95 8.83
N LEU A 41 3.67 6.04 9.98
CA LEU A 41 2.21 6.11 10.05
C LEU A 41 1.67 7.38 9.39
N GLU A 42 2.28 8.52 9.70
CA GLU A 42 1.90 9.80 9.10
C GLU A 42 2.10 9.78 7.58
N CYS A 43 3.18 9.18 7.13
CA CYS A 43 3.45 8.99 5.70
C CYS A 43 2.33 8.21 5.02
N ALA A 44 1.93 7.09 5.62
CA ALA A 44 0.86 6.26 5.05
C ALA A 44 -0.44 7.04 4.91
N ILE A 45 -0.83 7.78 5.94
CA ILE A 45 -2.06 8.57 5.94
C ILE A 45 -2.00 9.67 4.90
N ARG A 46 -0.89 10.39 4.84
CA ARG A 46 -0.69 11.50 3.90
C ARG A 46 -0.75 11.01 2.45
N GLU A 47 -0.02 9.94 2.14
CA GLU A 47 0.04 9.42 0.77
C GLU A 47 -1.32 8.95 0.26
N MET A 48 -2.12 8.29 1.10
CA MET A 48 -3.46 7.86 0.70
C MET A 48 -4.35 9.05 0.35
N LYS A 49 -4.23 10.12 1.12
CA LYS A 49 -5.01 11.33 0.86
C LYS A 49 -4.56 12.04 -0.41
N GLU A 50 -3.23 12.17 -0.58
CA GLU A 50 -2.69 12.85 -1.76
C GLU A 50 -2.94 12.09 -3.06
N GLU A 51 -2.73 10.77 -3.05
CA GLU A 51 -2.86 9.97 -4.25
C GLU A 51 -4.31 9.69 -4.64
N LEU A 52 -5.15 9.37 -3.65
CA LEU A 52 -6.47 8.79 -3.90
C LEU A 52 -7.63 9.51 -3.23
N ALA A 53 -7.39 10.56 -2.48
CA ALA A 53 -8.40 11.28 -1.71
C ALA A 53 -9.13 10.37 -0.70
N VAL A 54 -8.46 9.32 -0.24
CA VAL A 54 -9.00 8.43 0.80
C VAL A 54 -8.39 8.80 2.14
N GLU A 55 -9.25 9.04 3.12
CA GLU A 55 -8.83 9.37 4.47
C GLU A 55 -8.82 8.11 5.34
N ILE A 56 -7.66 7.79 5.89
CA ILE A 56 -7.49 6.62 6.77
C ILE A 56 -7.50 7.10 8.21
N THR A 57 -8.39 6.55 9.01
CA THR A 57 -8.51 6.94 10.41
C THR A 57 -7.96 5.90 11.37
N GLU A 58 -7.73 4.67 10.92
CA GLU A 58 -7.12 3.64 11.74
C GLU A 58 -6.30 2.71 10.88
N LEU A 59 -5.01 2.54 11.24
CA LEU A 59 -4.05 1.67 10.55
C LEU A 59 -3.43 0.69 11.54
N GLU A 60 -3.14 -0.50 11.05
CA GLU A 60 -2.39 -1.49 11.81
C GLU A 60 -1.17 -1.93 10.99
N GLU A 61 0.02 -1.89 11.60
CA GLU A 61 1.23 -2.33 10.92
C GLU A 61 1.21 -3.84 10.75
N ILE A 62 1.43 -4.30 9.53
CA ILE A 62 1.42 -5.74 9.24
C ILE A 62 2.79 -6.26 8.81
N PHE A 63 3.68 -5.40 8.32
CA PHE A 63 5.02 -5.81 7.93
C PHE A 63 5.95 -4.59 7.93
N THR A 64 7.16 -4.79 8.46
CA THR A 64 8.23 -3.81 8.39
C THR A 64 9.53 -4.56 8.14
N GLY A 65 10.30 -4.11 7.17
CA GLY A 65 11.57 -4.73 6.89
C GLY A 65 12.27 -4.16 5.67
N PRO A 66 13.51 -4.64 5.41
CA PRO A 66 14.26 -4.18 4.26
C PRO A 66 13.74 -4.80 2.97
N LEU A 67 13.63 -3.97 1.94
CA LEU A 67 13.23 -4.35 0.60
C LEU A 67 14.19 -3.70 -0.40
N VAL A 68 14.43 -4.37 -1.52
CA VAL A 68 15.37 -3.87 -2.52
C VAL A 68 14.60 -3.49 -3.79
N PHE A 69 14.75 -2.23 -4.20
CA PHE A 69 14.20 -1.73 -5.46
C PHE A 69 15.32 -1.05 -6.23
N ASP A 70 15.53 -1.45 -7.48
CA ASP A 70 16.56 -0.89 -8.35
C ASP A 70 17.94 -0.88 -7.67
N SER A 71 18.30 -1.99 -7.01
CA SER A 71 19.57 -2.17 -6.28
C SER A 71 19.74 -1.28 -5.06
N ILE A 72 18.68 -0.61 -4.62
CA ILE A 72 18.70 0.26 -3.43
C ILE A 72 17.90 -0.41 -2.33
N VAL A 73 18.48 -0.46 -1.13
CA VAL A 73 17.79 -1.01 0.04
C VAL A 73 16.93 0.07 0.69
N TRP A 74 15.66 -0.25 0.86
CA TRP A 74 14.69 0.61 1.51
C TRP A 74 14.15 -0.08 2.75
N GLN A 75 13.81 0.70 3.77
CA GLN A 75 13.02 0.21 4.89
C GLN A 75 11.56 0.42 4.55
N GLY A 76 10.81 -0.66 4.35
CA GLY A 76 9.40 -0.60 3.99
C GLY A 76 8.51 -0.80 5.20
N HIS A 77 7.44 -0.01 5.27
CA HIS A 77 6.42 -0.11 6.31
C HIS A 77 5.08 -0.37 5.62
N PHE A 78 4.44 -1.48 5.96
CA PHE A 78 3.17 -1.86 5.36
C PHE A 78 2.10 -1.91 6.43
N TYR A 79 1.01 -1.22 6.16
CA TYR A 79 -0.12 -1.07 7.06
C TYR A 79 -1.38 -1.64 6.44
N PHE A 80 -2.26 -2.15 7.28
CA PHE A 80 -3.60 -2.50 6.86
C PHE A 80 -4.56 -1.42 7.34
N ALA A 81 -5.42 -0.92 6.46
CA ALA A 81 -6.41 0.09 6.80
C ALA A 81 -7.59 -0.58 7.50
N LYS A 82 -7.76 -0.29 8.79
CA LYS A 82 -8.87 -0.81 9.57
C LYS A 82 -10.13 0.04 9.34
N GLN A 83 -9.94 1.36 9.22
CA GLN A 83 -11.05 2.29 8.96
C GLN A 83 -10.61 3.32 7.95
N ALA A 84 -11.48 3.55 6.96
CA ALA A 84 -11.24 4.49 5.89
C ALA A 84 -12.55 5.16 5.49
N GLN A 85 -12.43 6.35 4.87
CA GLN A 85 -13.60 7.02 4.31
C GLN A 85 -13.21 7.79 3.05
N GLY A 86 -14.19 8.01 2.20
CA GLY A 86 -14.01 8.73 0.96
C GLY A 86 -14.06 7.82 -0.25
N LYS A 87 -14.23 8.43 -1.41
CA LYS A 87 -14.29 7.72 -2.67
C LYS A 87 -12.94 7.83 -3.37
N VAL A 88 -12.44 6.72 -3.89
CA VAL A 88 -11.19 6.70 -4.63
C VAL A 88 -11.26 7.70 -5.78
N THR A 89 -10.34 8.67 -5.75
CA THR A 89 -10.21 9.69 -6.78
C THR A 89 -8.74 9.77 -7.14
N LEU A 90 -8.42 9.58 -8.42
CA LEU A 90 -7.04 9.61 -8.88
C LEU A 90 -6.57 11.06 -8.97
N ASN A 91 -5.82 11.49 -7.95
CA ASN A 91 -5.34 12.88 -7.84
C ASN A 91 -4.01 13.12 -8.54
N GLU A 92 -3.27 12.06 -8.84
CA GLU A 92 -1.95 12.18 -9.47
C GLU A 92 -1.86 11.32 -10.73
N PRO A 93 -2.65 11.64 -11.77
CA PRO A 93 -2.71 10.79 -12.97
C PRO A 93 -1.38 10.73 -13.74
N ASN A 94 -0.48 11.67 -13.53
CA ASN A 94 0.83 11.65 -14.18
C ASN A 94 1.76 10.60 -13.57
N LYS A 95 1.56 10.24 -12.31
CA LYS A 95 2.38 9.26 -11.59
C LYS A 95 1.74 7.88 -11.59
N ILE A 96 0.42 7.82 -11.53
CA ILE A 96 -0.33 6.59 -11.35
C ILE A 96 -1.01 6.23 -12.66
N LYS A 97 -0.59 5.11 -13.25
CA LYS A 97 -1.06 4.68 -14.57
C LYS A 97 -2.32 3.83 -14.53
N GLY A 98 -2.72 3.37 -13.36
CA GLY A 98 -3.93 2.59 -13.21
C GLY A 98 -4.27 2.31 -11.76
N VAL A 99 -5.57 2.06 -11.51
CA VAL A 99 -6.12 1.71 -10.20
C VAL A 99 -6.98 0.47 -10.41
N GLN A 100 -6.84 -0.51 -9.53
CA GLN A 100 -7.58 -1.76 -9.66
C GLN A 100 -7.81 -2.37 -8.27
N PHE A 101 -8.87 -3.18 -8.15
CA PHE A 101 -9.11 -4.02 -6.98
C PHE A 101 -8.93 -5.47 -7.38
N ILE A 102 -8.23 -6.26 -6.56
CA ILE A 102 -7.94 -7.65 -6.83
C ILE A 102 -8.31 -8.55 -5.66
N MET A 103 -8.69 -9.79 -5.97
CA MET A 103 -8.98 -10.81 -4.95
C MET A 103 -7.73 -11.56 -4.55
N ARG A 104 -6.82 -11.81 -5.49
CA ARG A 104 -5.61 -12.59 -5.26
C ARG A 104 -4.40 -11.89 -5.88
N PHE A 105 -3.26 -12.01 -5.19
CA PHE A 105 -2.04 -11.34 -5.64
C PHE A 105 -1.52 -11.87 -6.98
N GLU A 106 -1.89 -13.09 -7.34
CA GLU A 106 -1.48 -13.71 -8.60
C GLU A 106 -2.15 -13.10 -9.84
N GLU A 107 -3.17 -12.27 -9.64
CA GLU A 107 -3.91 -11.67 -10.76
C GLU A 107 -3.10 -10.66 -11.55
N VAL A 108 -2.07 -10.08 -10.95
CA VAL A 108 -1.25 -9.05 -11.58
C VAL A 108 0.23 -9.30 -11.31
N ASN A 109 1.07 -8.56 -12.03
CA ASN A 109 2.51 -8.61 -11.85
C ASN A 109 2.94 -7.48 -10.91
N PHE A 110 3.30 -7.82 -9.68
CA PHE A 110 3.79 -6.84 -8.72
C PHE A 110 5.26 -6.54 -8.91
N SER A 111 5.71 -5.37 -8.44
CA SER A 111 7.10 -5.01 -8.40
C SER A 111 7.91 -6.10 -7.67
N PRO A 112 9.00 -6.63 -8.28
CA PRO A 112 9.77 -7.74 -7.68
C PRO A 112 10.30 -7.47 -6.29
N GLY A 113 10.57 -6.20 -5.95
CA GLY A 113 11.07 -5.83 -4.63
C GLY A 113 10.12 -6.14 -3.50
N LEU A 114 8.84 -6.42 -3.80
CA LEU A 114 7.84 -6.74 -2.80
C LEU A 114 7.86 -8.20 -2.33
N ALA A 115 8.75 -9.04 -2.90
CA ALA A 115 8.78 -10.46 -2.57
C ALA A 115 8.82 -10.77 -1.06
N PRO A 116 9.63 -10.09 -0.23
CA PRO A 116 9.64 -10.37 1.21
C PRO A 116 8.28 -10.14 1.89
N LEU A 117 7.53 -9.13 1.42
CA LEU A 117 6.18 -8.89 1.93
C LEU A 117 5.26 -10.06 1.60
N PHE A 118 5.30 -10.54 0.35
CA PHE A 118 4.43 -11.65 -0.07
C PHE A 118 4.82 -12.95 0.62
N ASP A 119 6.09 -13.19 0.87
CA ASP A 119 6.55 -14.35 1.63
C ASP A 119 5.97 -14.34 3.04
N TYR A 120 5.94 -13.17 3.66
CA TYR A 120 5.35 -13.00 4.99
C TYR A 120 3.83 -13.22 4.93
N LEU A 121 3.16 -12.58 3.98
CA LEU A 121 1.69 -12.67 3.87
C LEU A 121 1.21 -14.09 3.57
N ALA A 122 2.01 -14.89 2.84
CA ALA A 122 1.67 -16.26 2.53
C ALA A 122 1.62 -17.15 3.78
N ARG A 123 2.29 -16.74 4.86
CA ARG A 123 2.33 -17.47 6.13
C ARG A 123 1.43 -16.87 7.20
N SER A 124 0.62 -15.89 6.83
CA SER A 124 -0.22 -15.16 7.77
C SER A 124 -1.68 -15.24 7.35
N ASP A 125 -2.57 -15.40 8.33
CA ASP A 125 -4.02 -15.38 8.09
C ASP A 125 -4.59 -13.96 8.26
N TYR A 126 -3.74 -12.98 8.53
CA TYR A 126 -4.20 -11.64 8.86
C TYR A 126 -5.16 -11.05 7.83
N LEU A 127 -4.81 -11.11 6.55
CA LEU A 127 -5.65 -10.54 5.49
C LEU A 127 -7.00 -11.26 5.34
N LYS A 128 -7.04 -12.56 5.61
CA LYS A 128 -8.30 -13.31 5.58
C LYS A 128 -9.22 -12.90 6.72
N LEU A 129 -8.65 -12.62 7.88
CA LEU A 129 -9.40 -12.38 9.11
C LEU A 129 -9.77 -10.92 9.34
N ASN A 130 -9.19 -9.99 8.58
CA ASN A 130 -9.40 -8.57 8.80
C ASN A 130 -10.04 -7.90 7.59
N LYS A 131 -10.91 -6.93 7.88
CA LYS A 131 -11.62 -6.17 6.88
C LYS A 131 -11.43 -4.68 7.12
N THR A 132 -11.56 -3.90 6.06
CA THR A 132 -11.58 -2.43 6.18
C THR A 132 -13.02 -1.97 6.36
N ASN A 133 -13.27 -1.19 7.40
CA ASN A 133 -14.52 -0.47 7.53
C ASN A 133 -14.40 0.80 6.69
N TRP A 134 -14.88 0.73 5.46
CA TRP A 134 -14.72 1.81 4.48
C TRP A 134 -16.06 2.46 4.21
N LYS A 135 -16.15 3.74 4.54
CA LYS A 135 -17.38 4.53 4.39
C LYS A 135 -17.30 5.54 3.26
#